data_c414797f91f431f040b1b99de15ac85f
#
_entry.id   c414797f91f431f040b1b99de15ac85f
#
_cell.length_a   1.000
_cell.length_b   1.000
_cell.length_c   1.000
_cell.angle_alpha   90.00
_cell.angle_beta   90.00
_cell.angle_gamma   90.00
#
_symmetry.space_group_name_H-M   'P 1'
#
loop_
_entity.id
_entity.type
_entity.pdbx_description
1 polymer ?
#
loop_
_entity_poly.entity_id
_entity_poly.type
_entity_poly.pdbx_seq_one_letter_code
_entity_poly.pdbx_strand_id
1 'polypeptide(L)'
;MNHLASPLWCQLTIVVPAFNEASGILQSVSSLLNLNYPNFEIIVVNDGSTDKTAELVIDAFSMHPAALQTESTHTDQAKHIRTAEVQAVYRSSQFPNLHLVSKHNGGKADALNCGINLASYNYVCTVDGDSLLEKNALKKVMRPFLVEKGNVAASGGSVELINGNNVANGIAEKHIEFSDNPIVAMQTLEYFRAFLIGRVALSQHNLMLISSGAFTVFERDLLLKEGGLTPNVIGEDMEIVVRLQRTLLEQQSKKRIVQVPDAICFTEAPETLEVLRKQRRRWHQGLLESLWTHKTVAFNPRYRSLGLLSFPYFILGEALIPVIELLGIIFIIASFFAGQIFLEYSLFLVVLFLTFNGQMNVLSITINAWMQGRYPRPLEITYVLGLSFTETFWYKPLMLWFRLEGFYRFFTQNREWGAMDRRGFHNQPQEVSS
;
A
#
# COMPACT_ATOMS: atom_id res chain seq x y z
N MET A 1 2.94 34.05 -15.34
CA MET A 1 2.67 33.21 -16.52
C MET A 1 1.60 32.22 -16.12
N ASN A 2 0.37 32.44 -16.61
CA ASN A 2 -0.75 31.55 -16.33
C ASN A 2 -0.47 30.18 -16.97
N HIS A 3 -0.14 29.19 -16.17
CA HIS A 3 -0.17 27.80 -16.60
C HIS A 3 -1.63 27.44 -16.88
N LEU A 4 -1.99 27.48 -18.17
CA LEU A 4 -3.22 26.91 -18.67
C LEU A 4 -3.33 25.49 -18.13
N ALA A 5 -4.27 25.25 -17.21
CA ALA A 5 -4.62 23.91 -16.76
C ALA A 5 -4.95 23.11 -18.02
N SER A 6 -4.13 22.12 -18.33
CA SER A 6 -4.40 21.27 -19.51
C SER A 6 -5.76 20.62 -19.28
N PRO A 7 -6.74 20.78 -20.20
CA PRO A 7 -8.09 20.24 -20.03
C PRO A 7 -8.14 18.70 -19.98
N LEU A 8 -7.00 18.05 -20.06
CA LEU A 8 -6.83 16.59 -20.10
C LEU A 8 -6.79 15.93 -18.72
N TRP A 9 -6.44 16.66 -17.62
CA TRP A 9 -6.28 16.05 -16.31
C TRP A 9 -7.57 16.04 -15.51
N CYS A 10 -7.99 14.85 -15.06
CA CYS A 10 -9.15 14.70 -14.19
C CYS A 10 -8.86 15.27 -12.80
N GLN A 11 -9.84 15.90 -12.19
CA GLN A 11 -9.78 16.36 -10.81
C GLN A 11 -9.85 15.17 -9.85
N LEU A 12 -9.11 15.22 -8.74
CA LEU A 12 -9.10 14.15 -7.74
C LEU A 12 -9.01 14.71 -6.32
N THR A 13 -9.57 13.94 -5.38
CA THR A 13 -9.46 14.16 -3.93
C THR A 13 -8.44 13.20 -3.34
N ILE A 14 -7.47 13.71 -2.60
CA ILE A 14 -6.55 12.90 -1.78
C ILE A 14 -7.14 12.80 -0.38
N VAL A 15 -7.37 11.58 0.10
CA VAL A 15 -7.83 11.31 1.46
C VAL A 15 -6.70 10.72 2.28
N VAL A 16 -6.37 11.39 3.39
CA VAL A 16 -5.29 11.03 4.31
C VAL A 16 -5.87 10.71 5.68
N PRO A 17 -6.05 9.44 6.05
CA PRO A 17 -6.45 9.07 7.40
C PRO A 17 -5.26 9.28 8.35
N ALA A 18 -5.49 9.92 9.50
CA ALA A 18 -4.47 10.18 10.50
C ALA A 18 -4.97 9.78 11.90
N PHE A 19 -4.20 8.95 12.60
CA PHE A 19 -4.43 8.59 14.00
C PHE A 19 -3.11 8.45 14.73
N ASN A 20 -2.80 9.41 15.62
CA ASN A 20 -1.54 9.50 16.36
C ASN A 20 -0.31 9.54 15.45
N GLU A 21 -0.33 10.44 14.46
CA GLU A 21 0.71 10.64 13.45
C GLU A 21 1.49 11.96 13.63
N ALA A 22 1.55 12.49 14.88
CA ALA A 22 2.20 13.78 15.15
C ALA A 22 3.66 13.84 14.67
N SER A 23 4.37 12.71 14.58
CA SER A 23 5.76 12.64 14.14
C SER A 23 5.97 12.82 12.63
N GLY A 24 4.97 12.49 11.78
CA GLY A 24 5.12 12.43 10.31
C GLY A 24 4.10 13.27 9.53
N ILE A 25 2.96 13.63 10.13
CA ILE A 25 1.83 14.23 9.41
C ILE A 25 2.17 15.55 8.69
N LEU A 26 3.00 16.40 9.26
CA LEU A 26 3.38 17.67 8.65
C LEU A 26 4.19 17.46 7.37
N GLN A 27 5.12 16.50 7.37
CA GLN A 27 5.92 16.19 6.20
C GLN A 27 5.07 15.52 5.11
N SER A 28 4.17 14.61 5.50
CA SER A 28 3.23 13.98 4.57
C SER A 28 2.36 15.03 3.89
N VAL A 29 1.66 15.88 4.64
CA VAL A 29 0.80 16.93 4.07
C VAL A 29 1.61 17.93 3.23
N SER A 30 2.80 18.36 3.68
CA SER A 30 3.68 19.24 2.91
C SER A 30 4.11 18.61 1.59
N SER A 31 4.43 17.32 1.58
CA SER A 31 4.76 16.57 0.35
C SER A 31 3.58 16.57 -0.62
N LEU A 32 2.36 16.33 -0.13
CA LEU A 32 1.14 16.34 -0.94
C LEU A 32 0.84 17.70 -1.54
N LEU A 33 1.04 18.79 -0.79
CA LEU A 33 0.85 20.17 -1.28
C LEU A 33 1.84 20.54 -2.40
N ASN A 34 3.02 19.90 -2.44
CA ASN A 34 4.05 20.12 -3.45
C ASN A 34 3.93 19.25 -4.71
N LEU A 35 2.86 18.45 -4.84
CA LEU A 35 2.67 17.57 -5.99
C LEU A 35 2.48 18.35 -7.29
N ASN A 36 3.10 17.86 -8.35
CA ASN A 36 2.96 18.43 -9.69
C ASN A 36 1.68 17.91 -10.37
N TYR A 37 0.53 18.33 -9.87
CA TYR A 37 -0.79 17.98 -10.41
C TYR A 37 -1.69 19.23 -10.48
N PRO A 38 -2.45 19.46 -11.55
CA PRO A 38 -3.10 20.78 -11.75
C PRO A 38 -4.30 21.02 -10.84
N ASN A 39 -5.13 20.00 -10.60
CA ASN A 39 -6.38 20.17 -9.88
C ASN A 39 -6.62 19.01 -8.90
N PHE A 40 -6.37 19.24 -7.63
CA PHE A 40 -6.64 18.29 -6.55
C PHE A 40 -7.00 19.02 -5.26
N GLU A 41 -7.69 18.32 -4.40
CA GLU A 41 -7.89 18.70 -3.00
C GLU A 41 -7.33 17.64 -2.07
N ILE A 42 -7.01 18.03 -0.85
CA ILE A 42 -6.50 17.14 0.20
C ILE A 42 -7.46 17.21 1.38
N ILE A 43 -7.94 16.07 1.82
CA ILE A 43 -8.76 15.92 3.03
C ILE A 43 -7.98 15.06 4.02
N VAL A 44 -7.42 15.70 5.03
CA VAL A 44 -6.83 15.01 6.19
C VAL A 44 -7.95 14.66 7.14
N VAL A 45 -8.10 13.39 7.47
CA VAL A 45 -9.13 12.91 8.40
C VAL A 45 -8.46 12.47 9.69
N ASN A 46 -8.53 13.33 10.72
CA ASN A 46 -8.09 13.00 12.06
C ASN A 46 -9.13 12.11 12.74
N ASP A 47 -8.80 10.85 12.90
CA ASP A 47 -9.66 9.79 13.43
C ASP A 47 -9.61 9.69 14.96
N GLY A 48 -9.82 10.83 15.63
CA GLY A 48 -9.83 10.89 17.09
C GLY A 48 -8.46 10.67 17.71
N SER A 49 -7.40 11.28 17.14
CA SER A 49 -6.04 11.22 17.70
C SER A 49 -6.03 11.75 19.15
N THR A 50 -5.20 11.10 19.97
CA THR A 50 -4.98 11.47 21.38
C THR A 50 -3.68 12.23 21.59
N ASP A 51 -2.86 12.35 20.54
CA ASP A 51 -1.64 13.16 20.49
C ASP A 51 -1.92 14.53 19.83
N LYS A 52 -0.86 15.27 19.52
CA LYS A 52 -0.96 16.61 18.92
C LYS A 52 -1.15 16.61 17.40
N THR A 53 -1.59 15.51 16.79
CA THR A 53 -1.73 15.39 15.32
C THR A 53 -2.60 16.50 14.73
N ALA A 54 -3.79 16.74 15.30
CA ALA A 54 -4.71 17.76 14.80
C ALA A 54 -4.18 19.17 15.00
N GLU A 55 -3.68 19.48 16.22
CA GLU A 55 -3.15 20.79 16.57
C GLU A 55 -1.98 21.18 15.64
N LEU A 56 -1.05 20.25 15.39
CA LEU A 56 0.08 20.50 14.51
C LEU A 56 -0.36 20.86 13.08
N VAL A 57 -1.38 20.18 12.55
CA VAL A 57 -1.91 20.49 11.21
C VAL A 57 -2.62 21.87 11.22
N ILE A 58 -3.40 22.17 12.25
CA ILE A 58 -4.11 23.44 12.39
C ILE A 58 -3.11 24.60 12.42
N ASP A 59 -2.09 24.50 13.25
CA ASP A 59 -1.10 25.56 13.44
C ASP A 59 -0.22 25.75 12.20
N ALA A 60 0.32 24.66 11.65
CA ALA A 60 1.27 24.72 10.53
C ALA A 60 0.65 25.23 9.23
N PHE A 61 -0.62 24.94 8.98
CA PHE A 61 -1.30 25.31 7.74
C PHE A 61 -2.34 26.39 7.90
N SER A 62 -2.32 27.16 9.01
CA SER A 62 -3.23 28.27 9.31
C SER A 62 -4.69 27.91 9.05
N MET A 63 -5.16 26.86 9.71
CA MET A 63 -6.50 26.34 9.49
C MET A 63 -7.53 27.04 10.37
N HIS A 64 -8.70 27.31 9.82
CA HIS A 64 -9.82 27.95 10.52
C HIS A 64 -11.06 27.06 10.46
N PRO A 65 -11.90 27.07 11.53
CA PRO A 65 -13.16 26.34 11.52
C PRO A 65 -14.03 26.72 10.30
N ALA A 66 -14.59 25.71 9.65
CA ALA A 66 -15.46 25.88 8.50
C ALA A 66 -16.77 25.12 8.71
N ALA A 67 -17.87 25.63 8.17
CA ALA A 67 -19.12 24.87 8.15
C ALA A 67 -18.95 23.59 7.35
N LEU A 68 -19.55 22.49 7.82
CA LEU A 68 -19.73 21.27 7.02
C LEU A 68 -20.59 21.66 5.81
N GLN A 69 -19.95 21.91 4.67
CA GLN A 69 -20.70 22.02 3.41
C GLN A 69 -21.01 20.58 2.94
N THR A 70 -22.17 20.10 3.32
CA THR A 70 -22.80 18.92 2.75
C THR A 70 -23.42 19.24 1.36
N GLU A 71 -22.93 20.27 0.69
CA GLU A 71 -23.29 20.54 -0.70
C GLU A 71 -22.56 19.55 -1.62
N SER A 72 -22.92 18.27 -1.51
CA SER A 72 -22.80 17.38 -2.66
C SER A 72 -23.78 17.90 -3.70
N THR A 73 -23.28 18.61 -4.70
CA THR A 73 -24.02 18.97 -5.92
C THR A 73 -24.53 17.75 -6.72
N HIS A 74 -24.34 16.57 -6.17
CA HIS A 74 -24.83 15.31 -6.70
C HIS A 74 -26.08 14.88 -5.91
N THR A 75 -27.21 14.92 -6.57
CA THR A 75 -28.59 14.67 -6.18
C THR A 75 -28.93 13.30 -5.57
N ASP A 76 -27.98 12.57 -5.03
CA ASP A 76 -28.19 11.22 -4.49
C ASP A 76 -27.80 11.12 -2.99
N GLN A 77 -28.69 11.60 -2.11
CA GLN A 77 -28.62 11.33 -0.65
C GLN A 77 -28.60 9.82 -0.31
N ALA A 78 -28.87 8.96 -1.29
CA ALA A 78 -28.97 7.50 -1.11
C ALA A 78 -27.61 6.77 -1.05
N LYS A 79 -26.45 7.46 -1.24
CA LYS A 79 -25.13 6.81 -1.33
C LYS A 79 -24.13 7.27 -0.28
N HIS A 80 -24.58 7.83 0.83
CA HIS A 80 -23.70 8.25 1.92
C HIS A 80 -23.25 7.04 2.74
N ILE A 81 -21.94 6.83 2.86
CA ILE A 81 -21.38 5.75 3.67
C ILE A 81 -21.49 6.14 5.15
N ARG A 82 -22.01 5.24 5.99
CA ARG A 82 -22.09 5.48 7.43
C ARG A 82 -20.70 5.50 8.05
N THR A 83 -20.40 6.58 8.80
CA THR A 83 -19.14 6.77 9.52
C THR A 83 -19.40 7.21 10.96
N ALA A 84 -18.36 7.18 11.81
CA ALA A 84 -18.44 7.81 13.11
C ALA A 84 -18.62 9.35 12.96
N GLU A 85 -19.16 9.98 13.99
CA GLU A 85 -19.57 11.39 13.99
C GLU A 85 -18.39 12.33 13.73
N VAL A 86 -18.60 13.28 12.82
CA VAL A 86 -17.66 14.37 12.55
C VAL A 86 -17.85 15.45 13.59
N GLN A 87 -16.77 15.82 14.28
CA GLN A 87 -16.77 16.83 15.35
C GLN A 87 -16.51 18.24 14.83
N ALA A 88 -15.56 18.37 13.89
CA ALA A 88 -15.17 19.67 13.33
C ALA A 88 -14.57 19.53 11.94
N VAL A 89 -14.72 20.58 11.14
CA VAL A 89 -14.08 20.73 9.82
C VAL A 89 -13.31 22.04 9.83
N TYR A 90 -12.11 22.00 9.26
CA TYR A 90 -11.23 23.16 9.13
C TYR A 90 -10.79 23.32 7.68
N ARG A 91 -10.56 24.56 7.26
CA ARG A 91 -9.99 24.93 5.96
C ARG A 91 -8.76 25.79 6.14
N SER A 92 -7.73 25.55 5.33
CA SER A 92 -6.55 26.38 5.34
C SER A 92 -6.78 27.71 4.63
N SER A 93 -6.32 28.81 5.23
CA SER A 93 -6.30 30.11 4.57
C SER A 93 -5.13 30.27 3.59
N GLN A 94 -4.05 29.51 3.80
CA GLN A 94 -2.86 29.52 2.92
C GLN A 94 -3.02 28.58 1.73
N PHE A 95 -3.69 27.44 1.94
CA PHE A 95 -3.86 26.37 0.93
C PHE A 95 -5.36 26.07 0.75
N PRO A 96 -6.06 26.76 -0.16
CA PRO A 96 -7.52 26.62 -0.32
C PRO A 96 -7.98 25.18 -0.64
N ASN A 97 -7.09 24.34 -1.14
CA ASN A 97 -7.33 22.93 -1.46
C ASN A 97 -7.01 21.97 -0.30
N LEU A 98 -6.67 22.47 0.90
CA LEU A 98 -6.38 21.65 2.07
C LEU A 98 -7.50 21.78 3.12
N HIS A 99 -8.05 20.63 3.52
CA HIS A 99 -9.09 20.47 4.52
C HIS A 99 -8.63 19.53 5.62
N LEU A 100 -9.02 19.80 6.86
CA LEU A 100 -8.88 18.89 7.99
C LEU A 100 -10.27 18.58 8.55
N VAL A 101 -10.55 17.30 8.76
CA VAL A 101 -11.78 16.80 9.36
C VAL A 101 -11.42 16.07 10.64
N SER A 102 -11.93 16.51 11.78
CA SER A 102 -11.79 15.81 13.06
C SER A 102 -13.08 15.05 13.37
N LYS A 103 -12.96 13.76 13.70
CA LYS A 103 -14.08 12.88 14.00
C LYS A 103 -13.79 11.95 15.18
N HIS A 104 -14.83 11.33 15.73
CA HIS A 104 -14.65 10.23 16.69
C HIS A 104 -13.92 9.05 16.03
N ASN A 105 -13.07 8.37 16.81
CA ASN A 105 -12.32 7.22 16.30
C ASN A 105 -13.27 6.13 15.80
N GLY A 106 -13.07 5.69 14.57
CA GLY A 106 -13.80 4.61 13.91
C GLY A 106 -12.86 3.64 13.19
N GLY A 107 -11.54 3.92 13.21
CA GLY A 107 -10.51 3.18 12.51
C GLY A 107 -10.26 3.64 11.09
N LYS A 108 -9.16 3.15 10.48
CA LYS A 108 -8.66 3.60 9.17
C LYS A 108 -9.72 3.57 8.07
N ALA A 109 -10.44 2.46 7.93
CA ALA A 109 -11.49 2.32 6.90
C ALA A 109 -12.62 3.35 7.10
N ASP A 110 -13.02 3.61 8.32
CA ASP A 110 -14.05 4.60 8.66
C ASP A 110 -13.57 6.03 8.37
N ALA A 111 -12.30 6.36 8.69
CA ALA A 111 -11.69 7.64 8.36
C ALA A 111 -11.62 7.85 6.83
N LEU A 112 -11.21 6.83 6.07
CA LEU A 112 -11.23 6.87 4.61
C LEU A 112 -12.64 7.08 4.05
N ASN A 113 -13.64 6.38 4.59
CA ASN A 113 -15.05 6.54 4.21
C ASN A 113 -15.57 7.94 4.48
N CYS A 114 -15.17 8.54 5.59
CA CYS A 114 -15.48 9.95 5.89
C CYS A 114 -14.92 10.88 4.81
N GLY A 115 -13.65 10.72 4.44
CA GLY A 115 -13.03 11.48 3.37
C GLY A 115 -13.68 11.26 2.00
N ILE A 116 -14.08 10.01 1.67
CA ILE A 116 -14.79 9.66 0.42
C ILE A 116 -16.15 10.36 0.35
N ASN A 117 -16.88 10.41 1.47
CA ASN A 117 -18.16 11.14 1.53
C ASN A 117 -17.99 12.64 1.25
N LEU A 118 -16.94 13.24 1.81
CA LEU A 118 -16.65 14.67 1.70
C LEU A 118 -15.91 15.06 0.41
N ALA A 119 -15.42 14.08 -0.34
CA ALA A 119 -14.69 14.30 -1.58
C ALA A 119 -15.54 15.06 -2.62
N SER A 120 -14.97 16.14 -3.19
CA SER A 120 -15.65 16.96 -4.20
C SER A 120 -15.52 16.38 -5.61
N TYR A 121 -14.54 15.52 -5.84
CA TYR A 121 -14.18 15.04 -7.17
C TYR A 121 -14.53 13.57 -7.44
N ASN A 122 -14.58 13.20 -8.72
CA ASN A 122 -14.99 11.87 -9.17
C ASN A 122 -13.92 10.78 -8.92
N TYR A 123 -12.71 11.17 -8.61
CA TYR A 123 -11.62 10.25 -8.28
C TYR A 123 -11.13 10.52 -6.86
N VAL A 124 -10.92 9.45 -6.11
CA VAL A 124 -10.40 9.50 -4.75
C VAL A 124 -9.09 8.73 -4.68
N CYS A 125 -8.05 9.40 -4.20
CA CYS A 125 -6.74 8.82 -3.91
C CYS A 125 -6.61 8.58 -2.42
N THR A 126 -6.41 7.35 -1.98
CA THR A 126 -6.08 7.03 -0.59
C THR A 126 -4.57 7.09 -0.41
N VAL A 127 -4.10 7.83 0.61
CA VAL A 127 -2.67 7.94 0.96
C VAL A 127 -2.53 7.83 2.47
N ASP A 128 -1.64 6.96 2.96
CA ASP A 128 -1.42 6.82 4.41
C ASP A 128 -0.77 8.08 5.00
N GLY A 129 -1.12 8.43 6.24
CA GLY A 129 -0.67 9.65 6.93
C GLY A 129 0.85 9.73 7.17
N ASP A 130 1.55 8.61 7.05
CA ASP A 130 2.99 8.44 7.16
C ASP A 130 3.70 8.20 5.81
N SER A 131 3.06 8.54 4.71
CA SER A 131 3.56 8.28 3.36
C SER A 131 3.90 9.57 2.63
N LEU A 132 4.92 9.52 1.77
CA LEU A 132 5.33 10.62 0.91
C LEU A 132 5.13 10.23 -0.55
N LEU A 133 4.49 11.07 -1.35
CA LEU A 133 4.36 10.81 -2.79
C LEU A 133 5.49 11.45 -3.59
N GLU A 134 5.99 10.74 -4.59
CA GLU A 134 6.89 11.30 -5.59
C GLU A 134 6.17 12.46 -6.32
N LYS A 135 6.91 13.52 -6.61
CA LYS A 135 6.37 14.79 -7.14
C LYS A 135 5.42 14.63 -8.33
N ASN A 136 5.65 13.64 -9.20
CA ASN A 136 4.80 13.36 -10.38
C ASN A 136 3.92 12.12 -10.18
N ALA A 137 3.86 11.53 -8.99
CA ALA A 137 3.15 10.28 -8.73
C ALA A 137 1.67 10.34 -9.17
N LEU A 138 0.98 11.46 -8.88
CA LEU A 138 -0.42 11.63 -9.29
C LEU A 138 -0.59 11.63 -10.82
N LYS A 139 0.29 12.29 -11.57
CA LYS A 139 0.23 12.26 -13.04
C LYS A 139 0.39 10.83 -13.58
N LYS A 140 1.28 10.07 -12.97
CA LYS A 140 1.57 8.70 -13.39
C LYS A 140 0.39 7.78 -13.06
N VAL A 141 -0.12 7.80 -11.83
CA VAL A 141 -1.22 6.93 -11.38
C VAL A 141 -2.55 7.26 -12.07
N MET A 142 -2.75 8.50 -12.49
CA MET A 142 -3.95 8.93 -13.23
C MET A 142 -3.87 8.65 -14.74
N ARG A 143 -2.71 8.33 -15.29
CA ARG A 143 -2.52 8.05 -16.72
C ARG A 143 -3.45 6.96 -17.27
N PRO A 144 -3.70 5.82 -16.59
CA PRO A 144 -4.63 4.81 -17.09
C PRO A 144 -6.06 5.34 -17.28
N PHE A 145 -6.57 6.17 -16.37
CA PHE A 145 -7.91 6.76 -16.49
C PHE A 145 -8.06 7.64 -17.73
N LEU A 146 -6.98 8.35 -18.11
CA LEU A 146 -6.96 9.20 -19.30
C LEU A 146 -6.86 8.39 -20.59
N VAL A 147 -6.01 7.35 -20.59
CA VAL A 147 -5.74 6.54 -21.80
C VAL A 147 -6.90 5.58 -22.09
N GLU A 148 -7.43 4.91 -21.07
CA GLU A 148 -8.43 3.86 -21.22
C GLU A 148 -9.88 4.36 -21.12
N LYS A 149 -10.09 5.67 -21.02
CA LYS A 149 -11.38 6.38 -21.10
C LYS A 149 -12.57 5.62 -20.49
N GLY A 150 -12.60 5.54 -19.16
CA GLY A 150 -13.71 4.93 -18.42
C GLY A 150 -13.61 3.40 -18.23
N ASN A 151 -12.55 2.75 -18.69
CA ASN A 151 -12.33 1.31 -18.50
C ASN A 151 -11.43 1.00 -17.27
N VAL A 152 -11.14 1.98 -16.42
CA VAL A 152 -10.37 1.81 -15.20
C VAL A 152 -11.26 2.07 -13.99
N ALA A 153 -11.33 1.12 -13.06
CA ALA A 153 -12.05 1.23 -11.80
C ALA A 153 -11.16 1.74 -10.67
N ALA A 154 -9.91 1.27 -10.66
CA ALA A 154 -8.88 1.71 -9.72
C ALA A 154 -7.48 1.59 -10.34
N SER A 155 -6.56 2.43 -9.84
CA SER A 155 -5.17 2.46 -10.26
C SER A 155 -4.27 2.57 -9.03
N GLY A 156 -3.44 1.56 -8.79
CA GLY A 156 -2.51 1.52 -7.68
C GLY A 156 -1.09 1.89 -8.09
N GLY A 157 -0.40 2.65 -7.24
CA GLY A 157 1.03 2.93 -7.38
C GLY A 157 1.91 1.90 -6.69
N SER A 158 3.22 2.04 -6.86
CA SER A 158 4.24 1.25 -6.18
C SER A 158 4.65 1.90 -4.86
N VAL A 159 5.02 1.07 -3.90
CA VAL A 159 5.58 1.52 -2.63
C VAL A 159 7.07 1.23 -2.60
N GLU A 160 7.86 2.22 -2.24
CA GLU A 160 9.29 2.12 -1.99
C GLU A 160 9.63 2.50 -0.56
N LEU A 161 10.70 1.91 -0.05
CA LEU A 161 11.13 2.17 1.31
C LEU A 161 12.09 3.36 1.33
N ILE A 162 11.81 4.30 2.25
CA ILE A 162 12.61 5.51 2.41
C ILE A 162 13.84 5.31 3.30
N ASN A 163 13.83 4.28 4.16
CA ASN A 163 14.92 4.01 5.09
C ASN A 163 16.26 3.90 4.33
N GLY A 164 17.22 4.73 4.71
CA GLY A 164 18.52 4.84 4.03
C GLY A 164 18.56 5.80 2.83
N ASN A 165 17.42 6.40 2.46
CA ASN A 165 17.35 7.39 1.38
C ASN A 165 16.85 8.74 1.91
N ASN A 166 17.40 9.83 1.37
CA ASN A 166 16.85 11.15 1.60
C ASN A 166 15.78 11.48 0.57
N VAL A 167 14.58 11.75 1.05
CA VAL A 167 13.49 12.25 0.22
C VAL A 167 13.03 13.59 0.76
N ALA A 168 13.34 14.66 0.02
CA ALA A 168 12.90 16.00 0.35
C ALA A 168 11.81 16.45 -0.61
N ASN A 169 10.66 16.86 -0.08
CA ASN A 169 9.50 17.33 -0.86
C ASN A 169 9.07 16.38 -2.00
N GLY A 170 9.07 15.08 -1.75
CA GLY A 170 8.71 14.06 -2.74
C GLY A 170 9.76 13.84 -3.85
N ILE A 171 10.96 14.36 -3.69
CA ILE A 171 12.09 14.17 -4.61
C ILE A 171 13.12 13.29 -3.90
N ALA A 172 13.28 12.06 -4.39
CA ALA A 172 14.35 11.17 -3.94
C ALA A 172 15.69 11.56 -4.59
N GLU A 173 16.80 11.27 -3.90
CA GLU A 173 18.13 11.46 -4.45
C GLU A 173 18.34 10.65 -5.74
N LYS A 174 19.35 11.05 -6.54
CA LYS A 174 19.65 10.43 -7.84
C LYS A 174 20.12 8.97 -7.74
N HIS A 175 20.61 8.56 -6.59
CA HIS A 175 21.08 7.20 -6.34
C HIS A 175 20.10 6.47 -5.41
N ILE A 176 19.93 5.16 -5.64
CA ILE A 176 19.25 4.29 -4.69
C ILE A 176 20.29 3.89 -3.67
N GLU A 177 20.06 4.21 -2.41
CA GLU A 177 20.87 3.73 -1.31
C GLU A 177 20.08 2.64 -0.55
N PHE A 178 20.72 1.51 -0.35
CA PHE A 178 20.15 0.46 0.48
C PHE A 178 20.51 0.73 1.94
N SER A 179 19.56 0.52 2.83
CA SER A 179 19.81 0.65 4.26
C SER A 179 20.88 -0.34 4.73
N ASP A 180 21.78 0.10 5.61
CA ASP A 180 22.75 -0.77 6.29
C ASP A 180 22.06 -1.80 7.21
N ASN A 181 20.78 -1.58 7.54
CA ASN A 181 19.99 -2.53 8.28
C ASN A 181 19.55 -3.69 7.36
N PRO A 182 20.04 -4.92 7.57
CA PRO A 182 19.72 -6.04 6.70
C PRO A 182 18.23 -6.40 6.68
N ILE A 183 17.49 -6.10 7.76
CA ILE A 183 16.04 -6.30 7.82
C ILE A 183 15.35 -5.37 6.82
N VAL A 184 15.76 -4.11 6.75
CA VAL A 184 15.22 -3.11 5.80
C VAL A 184 15.63 -3.45 4.38
N ALA A 185 16.90 -3.77 4.15
CA ALA A 185 17.41 -4.13 2.81
C ALA A 185 16.67 -5.34 2.22
N MET A 186 16.36 -6.37 3.04
CA MET A 186 15.53 -7.50 2.61
C MET A 186 14.10 -7.09 2.25
N GLN A 187 13.49 -6.21 3.03
CA GLN A 187 12.16 -5.68 2.73
C GLN A 187 12.17 -4.88 1.43
N THR A 188 13.22 -4.10 1.16
CA THR A 188 13.36 -3.35 -0.10
C THR A 188 13.32 -4.29 -1.30
N LEU A 189 14.08 -5.39 -1.28
CA LEU A 189 14.06 -6.41 -2.33
C LEU A 189 12.69 -7.07 -2.48
N GLU A 190 12.05 -7.39 -1.36
CA GLU A 190 10.70 -7.96 -1.36
C GLU A 190 9.69 -7.01 -2.00
N TYR A 191 9.74 -5.71 -1.68
CA TYR A 191 8.86 -4.70 -2.25
C TYR A 191 9.11 -4.53 -3.75
N PHE A 192 10.36 -4.48 -4.21
CA PHE A 192 10.66 -4.42 -5.64
C PHE A 192 10.09 -5.63 -6.38
N ARG A 193 10.29 -6.85 -5.88
CA ARG A 193 9.69 -8.05 -6.48
C ARG A 193 8.16 -8.01 -6.50
N ALA A 194 7.56 -7.59 -5.40
CA ALA A 194 6.10 -7.55 -5.26
C ALA A 194 5.46 -6.50 -6.19
N PHE A 195 5.97 -5.27 -6.19
CA PHE A 195 5.35 -4.16 -6.92
C PHE A 195 5.73 -4.12 -8.40
N LEU A 196 6.99 -4.40 -8.74
CA LEU A 196 7.48 -4.24 -10.10
C LEU A 196 7.30 -5.50 -10.96
N ILE A 197 7.26 -6.68 -10.34
CA ILE A 197 7.12 -7.95 -11.06
C ILE A 197 5.75 -8.56 -10.78
N GLY A 198 5.46 -8.90 -9.52
CA GLY A 198 4.27 -9.65 -9.15
C GLY A 198 2.96 -8.92 -9.47
N ARG A 199 2.76 -7.71 -8.94
CA ARG A 199 1.53 -6.95 -9.15
C ARG A 199 1.35 -6.49 -10.59
N VAL A 200 2.43 -6.13 -11.27
CA VAL A 200 2.37 -5.76 -12.69
C VAL A 200 1.91 -6.96 -13.53
N ALA A 201 2.48 -8.15 -13.32
CA ALA A 201 2.08 -9.36 -14.02
C ALA A 201 0.60 -9.71 -13.76
N LEU A 202 0.15 -9.67 -12.49
CA LEU A 202 -1.26 -9.92 -12.14
C LEU A 202 -2.19 -8.86 -12.75
N SER A 203 -1.79 -7.60 -12.75
CA SER A 203 -2.57 -6.49 -13.29
C SER A 203 -2.79 -6.61 -14.80
N GLN A 204 -1.77 -7.02 -15.57
CA GLN A 204 -1.87 -7.21 -17.03
C GLN A 204 -2.96 -8.23 -17.42
N HIS A 205 -3.18 -9.23 -16.57
CA HIS A 205 -4.18 -10.28 -16.79
C HIS A 205 -5.49 -10.08 -16.01
N ASN A 206 -5.66 -8.92 -15.38
CA ASN A 206 -6.80 -8.61 -14.49
C ASN A 206 -6.99 -9.65 -13.35
N LEU A 207 -5.87 -10.12 -12.77
CA LEU A 207 -5.83 -11.13 -11.70
C LEU A 207 -5.46 -10.55 -10.33
N MET A 208 -5.25 -9.26 -10.24
CA MET A 208 -4.80 -8.58 -9.03
C MET A 208 -5.91 -8.55 -7.97
N LEU A 209 -5.65 -9.09 -6.78
CA LEU A 209 -6.56 -9.03 -5.62
C LEU A 209 -6.16 -8.00 -4.58
N ILE A 210 -4.97 -7.43 -4.69
CA ILE A 210 -4.46 -6.45 -3.74
C ILE A 210 -3.86 -5.26 -4.47
N SER A 211 -4.25 -4.07 -4.08
CA SER A 211 -3.58 -2.82 -4.43
C SER A 211 -2.88 -2.26 -3.19
N SER A 212 -2.11 -1.20 -3.33
CA SER A 212 -1.45 -0.60 -2.16
C SER A 212 -2.45 0.21 -1.35
N GLY A 213 -2.65 -0.13 -0.08
CA GLY A 213 -3.42 0.71 0.86
C GLY A 213 -2.82 2.10 1.07
N ALA A 214 -1.50 2.23 0.80
CA ALA A 214 -0.78 3.49 0.95
C ALA A 214 -0.88 4.42 -0.25
N PHE A 215 -1.21 3.91 -1.45
CA PHE A 215 -1.35 4.74 -2.66
C PHE A 215 -2.19 4.06 -3.73
N THR A 216 -3.48 4.33 -3.74
CA THR A 216 -4.41 3.84 -4.77
C THR A 216 -5.46 4.89 -5.09
N VAL A 217 -5.73 5.08 -6.37
CA VAL A 217 -6.81 5.93 -6.88
C VAL A 217 -7.99 5.08 -7.28
N PHE A 218 -9.19 5.46 -6.83
CA PHE A 218 -10.45 4.81 -7.15
C PHE A 218 -11.40 5.77 -7.84
N GLU A 219 -12.28 5.25 -8.68
CA GLU A 219 -13.47 5.97 -9.10
C GLU A 219 -14.43 6.07 -7.91
N ARG A 220 -14.74 7.30 -7.47
CA ARG A 220 -15.54 7.56 -6.26
C ARG A 220 -16.92 6.93 -6.30
N ASP A 221 -17.61 7.03 -7.43
CA ASP A 221 -18.96 6.48 -7.58
C ASP A 221 -18.99 4.95 -7.39
N LEU A 222 -17.93 4.24 -7.79
CA LEU A 222 -17.83 2.81 -7.54
C LEU A 222 -17.66 2.53 -6.05
N LEU A 223 -16.80 3.29 -5.35
CA LEU A 223 -16.65 3.14 -3.89
C LEU A 223 -17.97 3.39 -3.16
N LEU A 224 -18.70 4.46 -3.52
CA LEU A 224 -19.98 4.77 -2.91
C LEU A 224 -21.04 3.69 -3.17
N LYS A 225 -21.09 3.14 -4.38
CA LYS A 225 -21.99 2.03 -4.74
C LYS A 225 -21.71 0.76 -3.95
N GLU A 226 -20.45 0.49 -3.67
CA GLU A 226 -20.01 -0.67 -2.88
C GLU A 226 -20.09 -0.43 -1.36
N GLY A 227 -20.51 0.76 -0.91
CA GLY A 227 -20.59 1.10 0.51
C GLY A 227 -19.24 1.45 1.15
N GLY A 228 -18.24 1.83 0.36
CA GLY A 228 -16.92 2.25 0.82
C GLY A 228 -16.03 1.07 1.25
N LEU A 229 -14.99 1.38 2.04
CA LEU A 229 -14.13 0.38 2.66
C LEU A 229 -14.85 -0.26 3.86
N THR A 230 -14.67 -1.56 4.05
CA THR A 230 -15.32 -2.31 5.13
C THR A 230 -14.65 -2.01 6.48
N PRO A 231 -15.35 -1.41 7.46
CA PRO A 231 -14.78 -1.19 8.79
C PRO A 231 -14.50 -2.51 9.51
N ASN A 232 -13.55 -2.48 10.46
CA ASN A 232 -13.19 -3.63 11.30
C ASN A 232 -12.65 -4.87 10.56
N VAL A 233 -12.16 -4.71 9.33
CA VAL A 233 -11.42 -5.72 8.59
C VAL A 233 -9.93 -5.34 8.61
N ILE A 234 -9.04 -6.30 8.83
CA ILE A 234 -7.60 -6.04 8.94
C ILE A 234 -6.99 -5.72 7.58
N GLY A 235 -7.51 -6.28 6.50
CA GLY A 235 -7.06 -6.08 5.12
C GLY A 235 -8.10 -5.33 4.29
N GLU A 236 -8.50 -4.13 4.73
CA GLU A 236 -9.51 -3.29 4.05
C GLU A 236 -9.14 -2.95 2.61
N ASP A 237 -7.84 -2.78 2.35
CA ASP A 237 -7.26 -2.49 1.03
C ASP A 237 -7.35 -3.67 0.06
N MET A 238 -7.14 -4.88 0.54
CA MET A 238 -7.37 -6.08 -0.25
C MET A 238 -8.86 -6.36 -0.43
N GLU A 239 -9.65 -6.27 0.64
CA GLU A 239 -11.08 -6.56 0.64
C GLU A 239 -11.82 -5.73 -0.40
N ILE A 240 -11.57 -4.42 -0.44
CA ILE A 240 -12.22 -3.53 -1.42
C ILE A 240 -11.85 -3.89 -2.86
N VAL A 241 -10.59 -4.26 -3.13
CA VAL A 241 -10.15 -4.67 -4.47
C VAL A 241 -10.86 -5.97 -4.89
N VAL A 242 -10.94 -6.95 -4.02
CA VAL A 242 -11.65 -8.22 -4.29
C VAL A 242 -13.14 -7.97 -4.55
N ARG A 243 -13.77 -7.14 -3.73
CA ARG A 243 -15.20 -6.80 -3.86
C ARG A 243 -15.46 -6.06 -5.17
N LEU A 244 -14.64 -5.07 -5.51
CA LEU A 244 -14.75 -4.37 -6.79
C LEU A 244 -14.58 -5.32 -7.98
N GLN A 245 -13.56 -6.19 -7.97
CA GLN A 245 -13.36 -7.19 -9.03
C GLN A 245 -14.59 -8.09 -9.22
N ARG A 246 -15.16 -8.58 -8.10
CA ARG A 246 -16.35 -9.39 -8.12
C ARG A 246 -17.54 -8.64 -8.71
N THR A 247 -17.83 -7.43 -8.23
CA THR A 247 -18.95 -6.62 -8.70
C THR A 247 -18.80 -6.24 -10.16
N LEU A 248 -17.59 -5.87 -10.60
CA LEU A 248 -17.34 -5.57 -12.02
C LEU A 248 -17.63 -6.76 -12.94
N LEU A 249 -17.29 -7.98 -12.50
CA LEU A 249 -17.61 -9.20 -13.25
C LEU A 249 -19.12 -9.51 -13.23
N GLU A 250 -19.79 -9.37 -12.10
CA GLU A 250 -21.24 -9.58 -11.96
C GLU A 250 -22.04 -8.60 -12.84
N GLN A 251 -21.55 -7.36 -12.98
CA GLN A 251 -22.12 -6.33 -13.84
C GLN A 251 -21.66 -6.42 -15.31
N GLN A 252 -20.84 -7.40 -15.67
CA GLN A 252 -20.22 -7.55 -17.00
C GLN A 252 -19.49 -6.27 -17.46
N SER A 253 -18.93 -5.52 -16.51
CA SER A 253 -18.19 -4.31 -16.78
C SER A 253 -16.84 -4.62 -17.44
N LYS A 254 -16.40 -3.74 -18.34
CA LYS A 254 -15.07 -3.78 -18.95
C LYS A 254 -14.00 -3.11 -18.12
N LYS A 255 -14.38 -2.47 -17.00
CA LYS A 255 -13.44 -1.78 -16.11
C LYS A 255 -12.50 -2.79 -15.45
N ARG A 256 -11.26 -2.35 -15.27
CA ARG A 256 -10.21 -3.16 -14.62
C ARG A 256 -9.47 -2.38 -13.54
N ILE A 257 -8.75 -3.09 -12.69
CA ILE A 257 -7.87 -2.53 -11.68
C ILE A 257 -6.44 -2.64 -12.18
N VAL A 258 -5.71 -1.52 -12.20
CA VAL A 258 -4.41 -1.40 -12.86
C VAL A 258 -3.31 -1.09 -11.85
N GLN A 259 -2.14 -1.71 -12.01
CA GLN A 259 -0.90 -1.35 -11.30
C GLN A 259 -0.05 -0.43 -12.18
N VAL A 260 0.37 0.69 -11.63
CA VAL A 260 1.25 1.67 -12.28
C VAL A 260 2.60 1.67 -11.56
N PRO A 261 3.58 0.92 -12.06
CA PRO A 261 4.80 0.66 -11.31
C PRO A 261 5.71 1.88 -11.15
N ASP A 262 5.63 2.88 -12.03
CA ASP A 262 6.40 4.12 -12.00
C ASP A 262 5.75 5.25 -11.17
N ALA A 263 4.55 5.04 -10.63
CA ALA A 263 3.90 5.95 -9.69
C ALA A 263 4.31 5.59 -8.26
N ILE A 264 5.17 6.37 -7.63
CA ILE A 264 5.85 5.96 -6.40
C ILE A 264 5.32 6.69 -5.17
N CYS A 265 5.09 5.89 -4.14
CA CYS A 265 4.84 6.29 -2.78
C CYS A 265 5.98 5.78 -1.89
N PHE A 266 6.57 6.66 -1.09
CA PHE A 266 7.62 6.31 -0.13
C PHE A 266 7.00 6.10 1.25
N THR A 267 7.46 5.06 1.97
CA THR A 267 7.06 4.77 3.34
C THR A 267 8.24 4.23 4.15
N GLU A 268 8.13 4.26 5.47
CA GLU A 268 9.13 3.65 6.35
C GLU A 268 8.88 2.16 6.52
N ALA A 269 9.95 1.36 6.42
CA ALA A 269 9.91 -0.05 6.77
C ALA A 269 10.19 -0.28 8.26
N PRO A 270 9.65 -1.35 8.86
CA PRO A 270 10.08 -1.84 10.14
C PRO A 270 11.58 -2.09 10.21
N GLU A 271 12.26 -1.47 11.18
CA GLU A 271 13.70 -1.64 11.39
C GLU A 271 14.06 -2.75 12.38
N THR A 272 13.08 -3.23 13.15
CA THR A 272 13.25 -4.28 14.14
C THR A 272 12.40 -5.51 13.81
N LEU A 273 12.88 -6.68 14.23
CA LEU A 273 12.14 -7.94 14.04
C LEU A 273 10.78 -7.94 14.74
N GLU A 274 10.66 -7.25 15.87
CA GLU A 274 9.39 -7.19 16.61
C GLU A 274 8.31 -6.44 15.81
N VAL A 275 8.63 -5.26 15.28
CA VAL A 275 7.71 -4.45 14.48
C VAL A 275 7.39 -5.17 13.16
N LEU A 276 8.40 -5.77 12.52
CA LEU A 276 8.23 -6.57 11.30
C LEU A 276 7.29 -7.77 11.54
N ARG A 277 7.47 -8.50 12.66
CA ARG A 277 6.60 -9.60 13.06
C ARG A 277 5.14 -9.15 13.20
N LYS A 278 4.89 -8.02 13.89
CA LYS A 278 3.53 -7.45 14.06
C LYS A 278 2.92 -7.12 12.69
N GLN A 279 3.68 -6.51 11.78
CA GLN A 279 3.24 -6.14 10.44
C GLN A 279 2.91 -7.37 9.59
N ARG A 280 3.83 -8.35 9.49
CA ARG A 280 3.66 -9.54 8.64
C ARG A 280 2.52 -10.45 9.11
N ARG A 281 2.39 -10.62 10.41
CA ARG A 281 1.27 -11.32 11.02
C ARG A 281 -0.06 -10.69 10.66
N ARG A 282 -0.16 -9.35 10.77
CA ARG A 282 -1.36 -8.60 10.40
C ARG A 282 -1.68 -8.75 8.91
N TRP A 283 -0.69 -8.62 8.04
CA TRP A 283 -0.90 -8.77 6.60
C TRP A 283 -1.40 -10.16 6.22
N HIS A 284 -0.81 -11.19 6.81
CA HIS A 284 -1.26 -12.56 6.54
C HIS A 284 -2.67 -12.84 7.07
N GLN A 285 -3.00 -12.32 8.24
CA GLN A 285 -4.36 -12.38 8.78
C GLN A 285 -5.36 -11.64 7.87
N GLY A 286 -5.05 -10.44 7.40
CA GLY A 286 -5.89 -9.68 6.47
C GLY A 286 -6.11 -10.39 5.13
N LEU A 287 -5.07 -11.05 4.60
CA LEU A 287 -5.18 -11.90 3.41
C LEU A 287 -6.20 -13.02 3.63
N LEU A 288 -6.09 -13.75 4.75
CA LEU A 288 -7.01 -14.85 5.08
C LEU A 288 -8.44 -14.34 5.29
N GLU A 289 -8.64 -13.23 5.99
CA GLU A 289 -9.96 -12.62 6.20
C GLU A 289 -10.61 -12.22 4.86
N SER A 290 -9.86 -11.57 3.97
CA SER A 290 -10.36 -11.14 2.67
C SER A 290 -10.74 -12.33 1.78
N LEU A 291 -9.90 -13.36 1.72
CA LEU A 291 -10.20 -14.59 0.95
C LEU A 291 -11.40 -15.33 1.55
N TRP A 292 -11.51 -15.41 2.87
CA TRP A 292 -12.63 -16.06 3.55
C TRP A 292 -13.95 -15.34 3.34
N THR A 293 -13.95 -14.01 3.41
CA THR A 293 -15.14 -13.18 3.17
C THR A 293 -15.69 -13.41 1.77
N HIS A 294 -14.81 -13.57 0.78
CA HIS A 294 -15.19 -13.79 -0.61
C HIS A 294 -15.02 -15.24 -1.08
N LYS A 295 -15.04 -16.22 -0.17
CA LYS A 295 -14.79 -17.65 -0.49
C LYS A 295 -15.69 -18.24 -1.58
N THR A 296 -16.88 -17.69 -1.81
CA THR A 296 -17.80 -18.12 -2.86
C THR A 296 -17.28 -17.87 -4.28
N VAL A 297 -16.25 -17.04 -4.42
CA VAL A 297 -15.56 -16.77 -5.69
C VAL A 297 -14.57 -17.89 -6.02
N ALA A 298 -13.97 -18.52 -5.00
CA ALA A 298 -12.93 -19.54 -5.17
C ALA A 298 -13.45 -20.74 -5.96
N PHE A 299 -12.66 -21.13 -6.98
CA PHE A 299 -12.95 -22.27 -7.87
C PHE A 299 -14.31 -22.20 -8.60
N ASN A 300 -14.94 -21.02 -8.64
CA ASN A 300 -16.24 -20.83 -9.25
C ASN A 300 -16.13 -20.28 -10.67
N PRO A 301 -16.53 -21.06 -11.72
CA PRO A 301 -16.42 -20.65 -13.12
C PRO A 301 -17.24 -19.40 -13.49
N ARG A 302 -18.27 -19.08 -12.68
CA ARG A 302 -19.07 -17.86 -12.87
C ARG A 302 -18.20 -16.60 -12.83
N TYR A 303 -17.14 -16.62 -12.01
CA TYR A 303 -16.20 -15.50 -11.89
C TYR A 303 -14.98 -15.62 -12.83
N ARG A 304 -15.04 -16.49 -13.85
CA ARG A 304 -14.02 -16.60 -14.91
C ARG A 304 -12.59 -16.69 -14.32
N SER A 305 -11.66 -15.87 -14.84
CA SER A 305 -10.27 -15.82 -14.37
C SER A 305 -10.13 -15.46 -12.89
N LEU A 306 -11.00 -14.63 -12.33
CA LEU A 306 -10.98 -14.30 -10.91
C LEU A 306 -11.18 -15.55 -10.06
N GLY A 307 -12.20 -16.38 -10.37
CA GLY A 307 -12.52 -17.60 -9.62
C GLY A 307 -11.59 -18.77 -9.91
N LEU A 308 -11.13 -18.93 -11.15
CA LEU A 308 -10.37 -20.10 -11.58
C LEU A 308 -8.85 -19.92 -11.56
N LEU A 309 -8.34 -18.70 -11.57
CA LEU A 309 -6.91 -18.41 -11.55
C LEU A 309 -6.51 -17.56 -10.36
N SER A 310 -7.14 -16.38 -10.18
CA SER A 310 -6.76 -15.42 -9.16
C SER A 310 -6.92 -15.98 -7.74
N PHE A 311 -8.13 -16.41 -7.38
CA PHE A 311 -8.40 -16.96 -6.06
C PHE A 311 -7.59 -18.22 -5.76
N PRO A 312 -7.50 -19.25 -6.65
CA PRO A 312 -6.60 -20.39 -6.43
C PRO A 312 -5.15 -19.99 -6.23
N TYR A 313 -4.63 -19.04 -7.02
CA TYR A 313 -3.27 -18.53 -6.85
C TYR A 313 -3.07 -17.92 -5.46
N PHE A 314 -3.96 -17.03 -5.01
CA PHE A 314 -3.84 -16.41 -3.68
C PHE A 314 -4.07 -17.39 -2.53
N ILE A 315 -4.93 -18.39 -2.70
CA ILE A 315 -5.15 -19.44 -1.69
C ILE A 315 -3.93 -20.36 -1.61
N LEU A 316 -3.47 -20.93 -2.74
CA LEU A 316 -2.40 -21.93 -2.74
C LEU A 316 -1.02 -21.29 -2.69
N GLY A 317 -0.81 -20.20 -3.43
CA GLY A 317 0.50 -19.55 -3.61
C GLY A 317 0.82 -18.46 -2.60
N GLU A 318 -0.16 -17.94 -1.85
CA GLU A 318 0.06 -16.89 -0.85
C GLU A 318 -0.43 -17.32 0.54
N ALA A 319 -1.69 -17.72 0.66
CA ALA A 319 -2.29 -18.02 1.95
C ALA A 319 -1.76 -19.33 2.54
N LEU A 320 -1.73 -20.43 1.78
CA LEU A 320 -1.33 -21.76 2.25
C LEU A 320 0.18 -22.01 2.17
N ILE A 321 0.95 -21.17 1.48
CA ILE A 321 2.42 -21.33 1.35
C ILE A 321 3.11 -21.57 2.71
N PRO A 322 2.82 -20.83 3.80
CA PRO A 322 3.50 -21.08 5.08
C PRO A 322 3.25 -22.49 5.63
N VAL A 323 2.06 -23.04 5.40
CA VAL A 323 1.73 -24.41 5.84
C VAL A 323 2.45 -25.43 4.97
N ILE A 324 2.49 -25.21 3.66
CA ILE A 324 3.18 -26.08 2.70
C ILE A 324 4.69 -26.09 2.97
N GLU A 325 5.29 -24.92 3.22
CA GLU A 325 6.71 -24.79 3.58
C GLU A 325 7.02 -25.53 4.89
N LEU A 326 6.18 -25.36 5.93
CA LEU A 326 6.35 -26.06 7.20
C LEU A 326 6.29 -27.58 7.01
N LEU A 327 5.30 -28.08 6.26
CA LEU A 327 5.19 -29.52 5.96
C LEU A 327 6.38 -30.02 5.16
N GLY A 328 6.87 -29.21 4.21
CA GLY A 328 8.09 -29.52 3.44
C GLY A 328 9.32 -29.65 4.34
N ILE A 329 9.51 -28.73 5.28
CA ILE A 329 10.60 -28.79 6.27
C ILE A 329 10.50 -30.06 7.13
N ILE A 330 9.30 -30.36 7.65
CA ILE A 330 9.06 -31.57 8.45
C ILE A 330 9.37 -32.82 7.61
N PHE A 331 8.94 -32.86 6.36
CA PHE A 331 9.21 -33.96 5.45
C PHE A 331 10.72 -34.16 5.20
N ILE A 332 11.46 -33.08 4.96
CA ILE A 332 12.91 -33.12 4.77
C ILE A 332 13.61 -33.67 6.03
N ILE A 333 13.24 -33.20 7.21
CA ILE A 333 13.80 -33.68 8.48
C ILE A 333 13.48 -35.17 8.68
N ALA A 334 12.24 -35.59 8.45
CA ALA A 334 11.86 -37.00 8.58
C ALA A 334 12.62 -37.90 7.58
N SER A 335 12.77 -37.46 6.33
CA SER A 335 13.53 -38.18 5.29
C SER A 335 15.01 -38.29 5.64
N PHE A 336 15.59 -37.28 6.28
CA PHE A 336 16.97 -37.33 6.78
C PHE A 336 17.14 -38.43 7.82
N PHE A 337 16.28 -38.48 8.84
CA PHE A 337 16.34 -39.53 9.87
C PHE A 337 16.00 -40.90 9.33
N ALA A 338 15.22 -41.01 8.27
CA ALA A 338 14.92 -42.26 7.58
C ALA A 338 16.07 -42.75 6.63
N GLY A 339 17.15 -41.97 6.51
CA GLY A 339 18.27 -42.30 5.61
C GLY A 339 17.91 -42.23 4.13
N GLN A 340 16.86 -41.50 3.75
CA GLN A 340 16.34 -41.45 2.39
C GLN A 340 16.65 -40.12 1.69
N ILE A 341 17.62 -39.36 2.16
CA ILE A 341 18.05 -38.10 1.49
C ILE A 341 19.16 -38.44 0.50
N PHE A 342 18.89 -38.11 -0.77
CA PHE A 342 19.89 -38.08 -1.82
C PHE A 342 20.61 -36.73 -1.80
N LEU A 343 21.79 -36.67 -1.20
CA LEU A 343 22.53 -35.42 -0.98
C LEU A 343 22.76 -34.64 -2.27
N GLU A 344 23.06 -35.31 -3.37
CA GLU A 344 23.30 -34.67 -4.67
C GLU A 344 22.08 -33.92 -5.20
N TYR A 345 20.89 -34.50 -5.14
CA TYR A 345 19.65 -33.84 -5.55
C TYR A 345 19.26 -32.72 -4.60
N SER A 346 19.46 -32.89 -3.30
CA SER A 346 19.20 -31.87 -2.30
C SER A 346 20.11 -30.64 -2.51
N LEU A 347 21.39 -30.85 -2.76
CA LEU A 347 22.33 -29.78 -3.06
C LEU A 347 21.98 -29.08 -4.37
N PHE A 348 21.64 -29.82 -5.43
CA PHE A 348 21.17 -29.26 -6.70
C PHE A 348 19.96 -28.35 -6.48
N LEU A 349 18.94 -28.78 -5.73
CA LEU A 349 17.77 -27.96 -5.42
C LEU A 349 18.13 -26.70 -4.64
N VAL A 350 18.98 -26.79 -3.65
CA VAL A 350 19.44 -25.61 -2.91
C VAL A 350 20.13 -24.60 -3.83
N VAL A 351 21.05 -25.06 -4.67
CA VAL A 351 21.74 -24.20 -5.65
C VAL A 351 20.74 -23.56 -6.63
N LEU A 352 19.78 -24.36 -7.12
CA LEU A 352 18.73 -23.86 -8.02
C LEU A 352 17.90 -22.77 -7.37
N PHE A 353 17.45 -22.97 -6.11
CA PHE A 353 16.69 -21.96 -5.37
C PHE A 353 17.50 -20.68 -5.11
N LEU A 354 18.75 -20.81 -4.70
CA LEU A 354 19.62 -19.65 -4.46
C LEU A 354 19.84 -18.84 -5.74
N THR A 355 20.10 -19.55 -6.85
CA THR A 355 20.30 -18.92 -8.16
C THR A 355 19.04 -18.20 -8.62
N PHE A 356 17.88 -18.86 -8.54
CA PHE A 356 16.60 -18.27 -8.94
C PHE A 356 16.25 -17.03 -8.12
N ASN A 357 16.40 -17.08 -6.77
CA ASN A 357 16.16 -15.92 -5.92
C ASN A 357 17.13 -14.77 -6.24
N GLY A 358 18.41 -15.08 -6.44
CA GLY A 358 19.41 -14.07 -6.84
C GLY A 358 19.03 -13.40 -8.16
N GLN A 359 18.64 -14.17 -9.18
CA GLN A 359 18.20 -13.64 -10.47
C GLN A 359 16.96 -12.74 -10.33
N MET A 360 15.97 -13.13 -9.53
CA MET A 360 14.77 -12.32 -9.31
C MET A 360 15.09 -11.01 -8.60
N ASN A 361 16.05 -11.01 -7.67
CA ASN A 361 16.50 -9.79 -7.00
C ASN A 361 17.23 -8.87 -7.97
N VAL A 362 18.18 -9.38 -8.76
CA VAL A 362 18.88 -8.59 -9.78
C VAL A 362 17.89 -7.99 -10.79
N LEU A 363 16.95 -8.80 -11.26
CA LEU A 363 15.93 -8.36 -12.20
C LEU A 363 15.09 -7.21 -11.61
N SER A 364 14.63 -7.34 -10.37
CA SER A 364 13.78 -6.32 -9.72
C SER A 364 14.55 -5.00 -9.50
N ILE A 365 15.81 -5.06 -9.08
CA ILE A 365 16.68 -3.89 -8.94
C ILE A 365 16.90 -3.22 -10.31
N THR A 366 17.18 -4.02 -11.34
CA THR A 366 17.42 -3.51 -12.69
C THR A 366 16.20 -2.81 -13.26
N ILE A 367 15.01 -3.41 -13.09
CA ILE A 367 13.74 -2.82 -13.51
C ILE A 367 13.52 -1.49 -12.77
N ASN A 368 13.73 -1.46 -11.45
CA ASN A 368 13.58 -0.23 -10.67
C ASN A 368 14.53 0.85 -11.14
N ALA A 369 15.81 0.54 -11.27
CA ALA A 369 16.85 1.47 -11.73
C ALA A 369 16.52 2.04 -13.12
N TRP A 370 16.08 1.17 -14.05
CA TRP A 370 15.72 1.60 -15.41
C TRP A 370 14.49 2.49 -15.43
N MET A 371 13.44 2.13 -14.67
CA MET A 371 12.18 2.90 -14.66
C MET A 371 12.36 4.29 -14.05
N GLN A 372 13.20 4.42 -13.01
CA GLN A 372 13.37 5.67 -12.29
C GLN A 372 14.55 6.50 -12.76
N GLY A 373 15.43 5.93 -13.60
CA GLY A 373 16.71 6.56 -13.99
C GLY A 373 17.65 6.74 -12.79
N ARG A 374 17.46 5.94 -11.72
CA ARG A 374 18.27 5.96 -10.49
C ARG A 374 19.01 4.64 -10.37
N TYR A 375 20.34 4.70 -10.37
CA TYR A 375 21.17 3.49 -10.38
C TYR A 375 21.89 3.33 -9.04
N PRO A 376 21.84 2.13 -8.44
CA PRO A 376 22.62 1.85 -7.24
C PRO A 376 24.13 1.90 -7.54
N ARG A 377 24.91 2.25 -6.53
CA ARG A 377 26.38 2.21 -6.64
C ARG A 377 26.87 0.75 -6.73
N PRO A 378 28.04 0.46 -7.32
CA PRO A 378 28.54 -0.90 -7.43
C PRO A 378 28.68 -1.63 -6.09
N LEU A 379 29.07 -0.93 -5.03
CA LEU A 379 29.14 -1.47 -3.67
C LEU A 379 27.75 -1.87 -3.12
N GLU A 380 26.73 -1.06 -3.40
CA GLU A 380 25.32 -1.36 -3.05
C GLU A 380 24.84 -2.65 -3.73
N ILE A 381 25.16 -2.80 -5.01
CA ILE A 381 24.80 -4.03 -5.76
C ILE A 381 25.49 -5.24 -5.11
N THR A 382 26.76 -5.14 -4.78
CA THR A 382 27.53 -6.23 -4.16
C THR A 382 26.94 -6.59 -2.78
N TYR A 383 26.62 -5.58 -1.97
CA TYR A 383 25.99 -5.76 -0.66
C TYR A 383 24.65 -6.51 -0.78
N VAL A 384 23.75 -6.02 -1.67
CA VAL A 384 22.42 -6.60 -1.84
C VAL A 384 22.48 -8.00 -2.44
N LEU A 385 23.40 -8.27 -3.36
CA LEU A 385 23.63 -9.62 -3.88
C LEU A 385 24.10 -10.56 -2.76
N GLY A 386 25.05 -10.14 -1.94
CA GLY A 386 25.49 -10.92 -0.76
C GLY A 386 24.33 -11.22 0.17
N LEU A 387 23.51 -10.24 0.50
CA LEU A 387 22.31 -10.44 1.29
C LEU A 387 21.31 -11.40 0.63
N SER A 388 21.11 -11.32 -0.69
CA SER A 388 20.19 -12.18 -1.43
C SER A 388 20.52 -13.67 -1.27
N PHE A 389 21.80 -14.04 -1.21
CA PHE A 389 22.20 -15.41 -0.93
C PHE A 389 21.87 -15.86 0.48
N THR A 390 21.85 -14.94 1.45
CA THR A 390 21.54 -15.25 2.86
C THR A 390 20.03 -15.27 3.13
N GLU A 391 19.19 -14.69 2.26
CA GLU A 391 17.73 -14.55 2.41
C GLU A 391 17.06 -15.88 2.82
N THR A 392 17.46 -16.97 2.16
CA THR A 392 16.89 -18.31 2.35
C THR A 392 17.16 -18.88 3.75
N PHE A 393 18.27 -18.48 4.40
CA PHE A 393 18.73 -19.09 5.64
C PHE A 393 18.22 -18.40 6.91
N TRP A 394 17.85 -17.12 6.83
CA TRP A 394 17.41 -16.39 8.01
C TRP A 394 16.09 -15.62 7.79
N TYR A 395 15.99 -14.87 6.67
CA TYR A 395 14.82 -14.00 6.46
C TYR A 395 13.57 -14.80 6.12
N LYS A 396 13.64 -15.74 5.18
CA LYS A 396 12.50 -16.60 4.82
C LYS A 396 11.97 -17.44 5.98
N PRO A 397 12.81 -18.11 6.81
CA PRO A 397 12.33 -18.81 7.99
C PRO A 397 11.62 -17.90 9.01
N LEU A 398 12.10 -16.66 9.19
CA LEU A 398 11.41 -15.68 10.03
C LEU A 398 10.05 -15.28 9.44
N MET A 399 9.99 -15.03 8.13
CA MET A 399 8.71 -14.71 7.44
C MET A 399 7.73 -15.87 7.52
N LEU A 400 8.20 -17.11 7.36
CA LEU A 400 7.39 -18.31 7.56
C LEU A 400 6.76 -18.32 8.96
N TRP A 401 7.57 -18.14 9.99
CA TRP A 401 7.09 -18.09 11.37
C TRP A 401 6.04 -17.00 11.59
N PHE A 402 6.31 -15.79 11.14
CA PHE A 402 5.37 -14.65 11.31
C PHE A 402 4.04 -14.85 10.57
N ARG A 403 4.07 -15.49 9.40
CA ARG A 403 2.86 -15.85 8.65
C ARG A 403 2.07 -16.97 9.34
N LEU A 404 2.73 -17.97 9.90
CA LEU A 404 2.06 -19.02 10.70
C LEU A 404 1.37 -18.44 11.94
N GLU A 405 1.94 -17.44 12.59
CA GLU A 405 1.25 -16.70 13.66
C GLU A 405 0.01 -15.95 13.15
N GLY A 406 0.07 -15.41 11.92
CA GLY A 406 -1.07 -14.80 11.27
C GLY A 406 -2.21 -15.81 11.05
N PHE A 407 -1.88 -17.04 10.65
CA PHE A 407 -2.83 -18.15 10.59
C PHE A 407 -3.48 -18.43 11.95
N TYR A 408 -2.67 -18.59 12.98
CA TYR A 408 -3.18 -18.86 14.34
C TYR A 408 -4.14 -17.77 14.81
N ARG A 409 -3.80 -16.48 14.59
CA ARG A 409 -4.67 -15.35 14.95
C ARG A 409 -5.97 -15.32 14.16
N PHE A 410 -5.93 -15.66 12.89
CA PHE A 410 -7.13 -15.75 12.07
C PHE A 410 -8.14 -16.77 12.66
N PHE A 411 -7.69 -17.96 13.04
CA PHE A 411 -8.54 -18.98 13.63
C PHE A 411 -9.01 -18.66 15.06
N THR A 412 -8.18 -17.96 15.84
CA THR A 412 -8.53 -17.55 17.21
C THR A 412 -9.29 -16.23 17.27
N GLN A 413 -9.58 -15.61 16.11
CA GLN A 413 -10.29 -14.33 15.98
C GLN A 413 -9.68 -13.19 16.83
N ASN A 414 -8.39 -13.24 17.11
CA ASN A 414 -7.71 -12.20 17.86
C ASN A 414 -7.43 -10.99 16.95
N ARG A 415 -8.18 -9.90 17.19
CA ARG A 415 -8.13 -8.65 16.41
C ARG A 415 -7.42 -7.50 17.10
N GLU A 416 -6.53 -7.76 18.03
CA GLU A 416 -5.78 -6.69 18.69
C GLU A 416 -4.94 -5.89 17.67
N TRP A 417 -5.26 -4.62 17.52
CA TRP A 417 -4.45 -3.62 16.85
C TRP A 417 -3.25 -3.30 17.75
N GLY A 418 -2.11 -3.90 17.50
CA GLY A 418 -0.88 -3.48 18.15
C GLY A 418 -0.45 -2.12 17.61
N ALA A 419 -0.25 -1.12 18.49
CA ALA A 419 0.37 0.14 18.11
C ALA A 419 1.72 -0.14 17.44
N MET A 420 1.97 0.48 16.29
CA MET A 420 3.29 0.48 15.64
C MET A 420 3.99 1.78 16.03
N ASP A 421 5.04 1.68 16.83
CA ASP A 421 5.91 2.81 17.10
C ASP A 421 6.64 3.21 15.81
N ARG A 422 6.39 4.41 15.34
CA ARG A 422 7.04 5.02 14.16
C ARG A 422 7.97 6.11 14.64
N ARG A 423 9.17 6.20 14.05
CA ARG A 423 10.15 7.22 14.42
C ARG A 423 9.92 8.56 13.73
N GLY A 424 9.10 8.56 12.66
CA GLY A 424 8.90 9.72 11.80
C GLY A 424 10.13 9.99 10.91
N PHE A 425 9.91 10.77 9.86
CA PHE A 425 10.97 11.15 8.94
C PHE A 425 11.95 12.09 9.65
N HIS A 426 13.10 11.60 10.10
CA HIS A 426 14.13 12.42 10.75
C HIS A 426 14.72 13.41 9.75
N ASN A 427 14.32 14.68 9.85
CA ASN A 427 15.12 15.77 9.33
C ASN A 427 16.35 15.94 10.23
N GLN A 428 17.56 15.79 9.68
CA GLN A 428 18.72 16.46 10.26
C GLN A 428 18.42 17.98 10.27
N PRO A 429 18.71 18.72 11.35
CA PRO A 429 18.51 20.14 11.36
C PRO A 429 19.32 20.75 10.19
N GLN A 430 18.64 21.43 9.29
CA GLN A 430 19.32 22.31 8.35
C GLN A 430 19.99 23.38 9.19
N GLU A 431 21.31 23.36 9.28
CA GLU A 431 22.09 24.55 9.65
C GLU A 431 21.72 25.63 8.65
N VAL A 432 20.94 26.59 9.13
CA VAL A 432 20.72 27.84 8.40
C VAL A 432 22.07 28.54 8.37
N SER A 433 22.79 28.41 7.29
CA SER A 433 23.96 29.22 7.00
C SER A 433 23.50 30.67 6.87
N SER A 434 23.84 31.44 7.91
CA SER A 434 23.74 32.90 7.99
C SER A 434 24.49 33.59 6.84
#